data_04b2b4a7222ebe3c6a4041b0d42898c4
#
_entry.id   04b2b4a7222ebe3c6a4041b0d42898c4
#
_cell.length_a   1.000
_cell.length_b   1.000
_cell.length_c   1.000
_cell.angle_alpha   90.00
_cell.angle_beta   90.00
_cell.angle_gamma   90.00
#
_symmetry.space_group_name_H-M   'P 1'
#
loop_
_entity.id
_entity.type
_entity.pdbx_description
1 polymer ?
#
loop_
_entity_poly.entity_id
_entity_poly.type
_entity_poly.pdbx_seq_one_letter_code
_entity_poly.pdbx_strand_id
1 'polypeptide(L)'
;SSAASDVYKRQVRKLKEAEFHGSEFIGTSNVYLAKKYNLTPVGTMAHEWIMCVGQGNHKHNPAYSNWYALDAWVREYGVLNGIALTDAITTDCFLRDFQLTYATLFSGVRHDSGDPVEWGEKMIAHYQKLGIDPAGKTLLFSDSLDFARAHELYEHFRDRTKVAFGIGTYISNDTEVPALNIVMKTTLCNGMDVAKISDTPGKGMCKNPDYVHYLKRCIDWRMNHDR
;
A
#
# COMPACT_ATOMS: atom_id res chain seq x y z
N SER A 1 -1.42 24.35 -13.17
CA SER A 1 -0.86 22.98 -13.35
C SER A 1 0.63 22.95 -13.69
N SER A 2 1.16 23.92 -14.43
CA SER A 2 2.60 23.97 -14.75
C SER A 2 3.48 24.23 -13.51
N ALA A 3 3.07 25.12 -12.61
CA ALA A 3 3.82 25.45 -11.40
C ALA A 3 4.01 24.24 -10.46
N ALA A 4 2.94 23.48 -10.18
CA ALA A 4 3.03 22.29 -9.34
C ALA A 4 3.93 21.20 -9.97
N SER A 5 3.88 21.04 -11.30
CA SER A 5 4.78 20.15 -12.03
C SER A 5 6.25 20.56 -11.91
N ASP A 6 6.54 21.87 -11.94
CA ASP A 6 7.90 22.38 -11.84
C ASP A 6 8.45 22.33 -10.41
N VAL A 7 7.61 22.54 -9.40
CA VAL A 7 7.95 22.30 -7.99
C VAL A 7 8.33 20.84 -7.78
N TYR A 8 7.50 19.89 -8.23
CA TYR A 8 7.80 18.48 -8.07
C TYR A 8 9.11 18.06 -8.76
N LYS A 9 9.36 18.54 -9.99
CA LYS A 9 10.63 18.31 -10.69
C LYS A 9 11.82 18.82 -9.89
N ARG A 10 11.71 20.03 -9.31
CA ARG A 10 12.75 20.62 -8.49
C ARG A 10 13.01 19.82 -7.23
N GLN A 11 11.95 19.36 -6.55
CA GLN A 11 12.07 18.56 -5.33
C GLN A 11 12.72 17.19 -5.61
N VAL A 12 12.30 16.49 -6.65
CA VAL A 12 12.91 15.20 -7.03
C VAL A 12 14.40 15.36 -7.34
N ARG A 13 14.80 16.46 -8.02
CA ARG A 13 16.21 16.75 -8.27
C ARG A 13 16.98 17.01 -6.98
N LYS A 14 16.44 17.83 -6.09
CA LYS A 14 17.06 18.12 -4.78
C LYS A 14 17.22 16.87 -3.93
N LEU A 15 16.21 16.00 -3.91
CA LEU A 15 16.28 14.73 -3.18
C LEU A 15 17.38 13.80 -3.72
N LYS A 16 17.57 13.78 -5.05
CA LYS A 16 18.68 13.04 -5.66
C LYS A 16 20.05 13.58 -5.26
N GLU A 17 20.18 14.90 -5.13
CA GLU A 17 21.43 15.60 -4.80
C GLU A 17 21.70 15.63 -3.28
N ALA A 18 20.68 15.32 -2.45
CA ALA A 18 20.78 15.38 -1.01
C ALA A 18 21.51 14.14 -0.45
N GLU A 19 22.40 14.37 0.51
CA GLU A 19 22.98 13.31 1.31
C GLU A 19 22.09 13.09 2.55
N PHE A 20 21.58 11.88 2.71
CA PHE A 20 20.77 11.50 3.86
C PHE A 20 21.58 10.61 4.79
N HIS A 21 21.89 11.08 6.00
CA HIS A 21 22.57 10.29 7.01
C HIS A 21 21.71 9.08 7.42
N GLY A 22 22.15 7.88 6.99
CA GLY A 22 21.49 6.61 7.33
C GLY A 22 20.22 6.30 6.53
N SER A 23 19.84 7.13 5.56
CA SER A 23 18.73 6.89 4.65
C SER A 23 19.09 7.18 3.20
N GLU A 24 18.36 6.61 2.26
CA GLU A 24 18.61 6.73 0.82
C GLU A 24 17.34 7.16 0.08
N PHE A 25 17.49 8.09 -0.85
CA PHE A 25 16.44 8.38 -1.83
C PHE A 25 16.44 7.30 -2.91
N ILE A 26 15.56 6.32 -2.77
CA ILE A 26 15.50 5.12 -3.63
C ILE A 26 15.06 5.47 -5.05
N GLY A 27 14.07 6.38 -5.22
CA GLY A 27 13.55 6.71 -6.54
C GLY A 27 12.22 7.46 -6.52
N THR A 28 11.52 7.44 -7.64
CA THR A 28 10.23 8.12 -7.81
C THR A 28 9.23 7.23 -8.55
N SER A 29 7.94 7.33 -8.18
CA SER A 29 6.85 6.68 -8.91
C SER A 29 6.53 7.36 -10.26
N ASN A 30 7.08 8.55 -10.51
CA ASN A 30 6.92 9.25 -11.79
C ASN A 30 7.95 8.73 -12.80
N VAL A 31 7.52 7.86 -13.71
CA VAL A 31 8.38 7.19 -14.71
C VAL A 31 9.12 8.20 -15.61
N TYR A 32 8.48 9.33 -15.96
CA TYR A 32 9.14 10.38 -16.75
C TYR A 32 10.31 11.02 -15.98
N LEU A 33 10.13 11.32 -14.70
CA LEU A 33 11.20 11.88 -13.88
C LEU A 33 12.28 10.86 -13.56
N ALA A 34 11.89 9.59 -13.34
CA ALA A 34 12.86 8.50 -13.19
C ALA A 34 13.79 8.44 -14.42
N LYS A 35 13.22 8.41 -15.61
CA LYS A 35 14.00 8.42 -16.88
C LYS A 35 14.84 9.69 -17.01
N LYS A 36 14.25 10.87 -16.78
CA LYS A 36 14.91 12.18 -16.94
C LYS A 36 16.12 12.36 -16.04
N TYR A 37 16.02 11.89 -14.79
CA TYR A 37 17.05 12.09 -13.77
C TYR A 37 17.90 10.82 -13.51
N ASN A 38 17.74 9.78 -14.31
CA ASN A 38 18.41 8.49 -14.15
C ASN A 38 18.22 7.96 -12.70
N LEU A 39 16.95 7.84 -12.30
CA LEU A 39 16.51 7.29 -11.03
C LEU A 39 15.80 5.97 -11.25
N THR A 40 15.70 5.17 -10.19
CA THR A 40 14.88 3.95 -10.22
C THR A 40 13.40 4.32 -10.25
N PRO A 41 12.60 3.82 -11.21
CA PRO A 41 11.16 3.90 -11.10
C PRO A 41 10.71 2.95 -9.99
N VAL A 42 10.05 3.49 -8.97
CA VAL A 42 9.54 2.72 -7.83
C VAL A 42 8.03 2.78 -7.77
N GLY A 43 7.42 1.69 -7.34
CA GLY A 43 5.98 1.59 -7.19
C GLY A 43 5.62 0.41 -6.31
N THR A 44 4.35 0.31 -5.98
CA THR A 44 3.80 -0.78 -5.17
C THR A 44 2.49 -1.28 -5.76
N MET A 45 1.97 -2.37 -5.20
CA MET A 45 0.65 -2.91 -5.56
C MET A 45 -0.44 -1.84 -5.38
N ALA A 46 -1.31 -1.66 -6.37
CA ALA A 46 -2.42 -0.73 -6.33
C ALA A 46 -3.67 -1.37 -5.70
N HIS A 47 -4.54 -0.56 -5.09
CA HIS A 47 -5.86 -1.01 -4.61
C HIS A 47 -6.67 -1.64 -5.74
N GLU A 48 -6.62 -1.04 -6.95
CA GLU A 48 -7.31 -1.51 -8.14
C GLU A 48 -6.94 -2.95 -8.50
N TRP A 49 -5.70 -3.36 -8.24
CA TRP A 49 -5.28 -4.74 -8.44
C TRP A 49 -6.10 -5.69 -7.56
N ILE A 50 -6.17 -5.40 -6.25
CA ILE A 50 -6.91 -6.24 -5.30
C ILE A 50 -8.42 -6.18 -5.58
N MET A 51 -8.95 -5.00 -5.89
CA MET A 51 -10.36 -4.82 -6.22
C MET A 51 -10.73 -5.58 -7.51
N CYS A 52 -10.01 -5.36 -8.61
CA CYS A 52 -10.38 -5.93 -9.90
C CYS A 52 -10.08 -7.42 -9.98
N VAL A 53 -8.88 -7.85 -9.57
CA VAL A 53 -8.49 -9.28 -9.61
C VAL A 53 -9.26 -10.08 -8.55
N GLY A 54 -9.38 -9.53 -7.34
CA GLY A 54 -10.01 -10.21 -6.23
C GLY A 54 -11.54 -10.28 -6.32
N GLN A 55 -12.18 -9.17 -6.72
CA GLN A 55 -13.64 -9.03 -6.71
C GLN A 55 -14.27 -9.06 -8.11
N GLY A 56 -13.56 -8.61 -9.14
CA GLY A 56 -14.07 -8.48 -10.51
C GLY A 56 -14.16 -9.79 -11.30
N ASN A 57 -14.37 -10.93 -10.63
CA ASN A 57 -14.54 -12.24 -11.24
C ASN A 57 -15.69 -12.98 -10.55
N HIS A 58 -16.75 -13.31 -11.29
CA HIS A 58 -17.94 -13.98 -10.77
C HIS A 58 -17.70 -15.39 -10.18
N LYS A 59 -16.54 -15.97 -10.42
CA LYS A 59 -16.12 -17.25 -9.81
C LYS A 59 -15.44 -17.07 -8.45
N HIS A 60 -15.12 -15.84 -8.09
CA HIS A 60 -14.44 -15.52 -6.84
C HIS A 60 -15.45 -15.24 -5.73
N ASN A 61 -15.19 -15.76 -4.53
CA ASN A 61 -15.82 -15.25 -3.33
C ASN A 61 -15.06 -13.98 -2.89
N PRO A 62 -15.71 -12.80 -2.87
CA PRO A 62 -15.02 -11.53 -2.62
C PRO A 62 -14.40 -11.43 -1.21
N ALA A 63 -14.79 -12.28 -0.27
CA ALA A 63 -14.13 -12.36 1.03
C ALA A 63 -12.66 -12.82 0.94
N TYR A 64 -12.26 -13.46 -0.15
CA TYR A 64 -10.88 -13.91 -0.42
C TYR A 64 -10.15 -13.00 -1.42
N SER A 65 -10.58 -11.75 -1.57
CA SER A 65 -10.02 -10.80 -2.55
C SER A 65 -8.51 -10.64 -2.44
N ASN A 66 -7.98 -10.56 -1.23
CA ASN A 66 -6.54 -10.44 -1.01
C ASN A 66 -5.81 -11.71 -1.49
N TRP A 67 -6.34 -12.88 -1.17
CA TRP A 67 -5.73 -14.16 -1.58
C TRP A 67 -5.64 -14.28 -3.10
N TYR A 68 -6.74 -14.04 -3.83
CA TYR A 68 -6.74 -14.07 -5.31
C TYR A 68 -5.76 -13.07 -5.92
N ALA A 69 -5.68 -11.88 -5.32
CA ALA A 69 -4.80 -10.83 -5.80
C ALA A 69 -3.32 -11.15 -5.54
N LEU A 70 -2.99 -11.70 -4.37
CA LEU A 70 -1.63 -12.13 -4.02
C LEU A 70 -1.17 -13.30 -4.90
N ASP A 71 -2.04 -14.29 -5.10
CA ASP A 71 -1.75 -15.45 -5.95
C ASP A 71 -1.50 -15.02 -7.41
N ALA A 72 -2.37 -14.18 -7.96
CA ALA A 72 -2.19 -13.63 -9.30
C ALA A 72 -0.92 -12.77 -9.44
N TRP A 73 -0.57 -12.00 -8.40
CA TRP A 73 0.66 -11.22 -8.38
C TRP A 73 1.91 -12.09 -8.43
N VAL A 74 1.93 -13.15 -7.62
CA VAL A 74 3.06 -14.09 -7.61
C VAL A 74 3.19 -14.83 -8.94
N ARG A 75 2.08 -15.20 -9.57
CA ARG A 75 2.10 -15.82 -10.91
C ARG A 75 2.63 -14.91 -12.00
N GLU A 76 2.31 -13.61 -11.93
CA GLU A 76 2.71 -12.63 -12.95
C GLU A 76 4.14 -12.11 -12.72
N TYR A 77 4.49 -11.76 -11.50
CA TYR A 77 5.74 -11.07 -11.17
C TYR A 77 6.72 -11.90 -10.34
N GLY A 78 6.34 -13.09 -9.87
CA GLY A 78 7.16 -13.87 -8.97
C GLY A 78 7.43 -13.12 -7.67
N VAL A 79 8.70 -12.95 -7.34
CA VAL A 79 9.15 -12.18 -6.15
C VAL A 79 9.44 -10.70 -6.47
N LEU A 80 9.31 -10.28 -7.74
CA LEU A 80 9.54 -8.91 -8.16
C LEU A 80 8.40 -8.01 -7.65
N ASN A 81 8.72 -6.74 -7.36
CA ASN A 81 7.75 -5.76 -6.84
C ASN A 81 7.01 -6.25 -5.57
N GLY A 82 7.71 -6.99 -4.73
CA GLY A 82 7.17 -7.75 -3.61
C GLY A 82 6.78 -6.91 -2.39
N ILE A 83 6.12 -5.75 -2.54
CA ILE A 83 5.51 -4.99 -1.44
C ILE A 83 3.99 -5.11 -1.53
N ALA A 84 3.40 -5.89 -0.63
CA ALA A 84 1.96 -6.15 -0.62
C ALA A 84 1.18 -5.02 0.08
N LEU A 85 0.09 -4.56 -0.55
CA LEU A 85 -0.81 -3.57 0.04
C LEU A 85 -1.81 -4.24 0.98
N THR A 86 -2.02 -3.67 2.19
CA THR A 86 -2.75 -4.36 3.26
C THR A 86 -4.20 -3.92 3.46
N ASP A 87 -4.60 -2.74 2.97
CA ASP A 87 -5.85 -2.07 3.38
C ASP A 87 -6.94 -1.99 2.30
N ALA A 88 -6.85 -2.79 1.24
CA ALA A 88 -7.90 -2.76 0.20
C ALA A 88 -9.25 -3.24 0.74
N ILE A 89 -9.26 -4.27 1.57
CA ILE A 89 -10.42 -4.71 2.36
C ILE A 89 -10.25 -4.18 3.79
N THR A 90 -9.47 -4.84 4.61
CA THR A 90 -8.93 -4.40 5.90
C THR A 90 -7.61 -5.12 6.16
N THR A 91 -6.76 -4.55 7.00
CA THR A 91 -5.52 -5.20 7.40
C THR A 91 -5.77 -6.55 8.09
N ASP A 92 -6.81 -6.68 8.91
CA ASP A 92 -7.11 -7.95 9.58
C ASP A 92 -7.53 -9.04 8.56
N CYS A 93 -8.31 -8.68 7.55
CA CYS A 93 -8.66 -9.60 6.48
C CYS A 93 -7.43 -9.96 5.63
N PHE A 94 -6.54 -9.00 5.37
CA PHE A 94 -5.27 -9.25 4.67
C PHE A 94 -4.40 -10.26 5.41
N LEU A 95 -4.25 -10.16 6.72
CA LEU A 95 -3.44 -11.07 7.53
C LEU A 95 -3.95 -12.52 7.50
N ARG A 96 -5.25 -12.73 7.26
CA ARG A 96 -5.81 -14.07 7.01
C ARG A 96 -5.26 -14.72 5.75
N ASP A 97 -5.01 -13.92 4.72
CA ASP A 97 -4.52 -14.38 3.43
C ASP A 97 -2.98 -14.38 3.34
N PHE A 98 -2.33 -13.45 4.05
CA PHE A 98 -0.89 -13.27 4.04
C PHE A 98 -0.18 -14.24 4.99
N GLN A 99 -0.37 -15.54 4.74
CA GLN A 99 0.22 -16.62 5.53
C GLN A 99 1.65 -16.93 5.08
N LEU A 100 2.28 -17.94 5.66
CA LEU A 100 3.70 -18.27 5.52
C LEU A 100 4.22 -18.17 4.08
N THR A 101 3.48 -18.71 3.11
CA THR A 101 3.89 -18.69 1.69
C THR A 101 4.08 -17.27 1.17
N TYR A 102 3.04 -16.43 1.27
CA TYR A 102 3.13 -15.04 0.78
C TYR A 102 4.03 -14.19 1.67
N ALA A 103 3.96 -14.36 2.99
CA ALA A 103 4.82 -13.65 3.91
C ALA A 103 6.32 -13.95 3.67
N THR A 104 6.65 -15.13 3.17
CA THR A 104 8.02 -15.49 2.76
C THR A 104 8.38 -14.88 1.41
N LEU A 105 7.50 -14.99 0.41
CA LEU A 105 7.77 -14.54 -0.96
C LEU A 105 7.86 -13.02 -1.08
N PHE A 106 6.96 -12.30 -0.40
CA PHE A 106 6.97 -10.83 -0.44
C PHE A 106 8.11 -10.26 0.41
N SER A 107 8.78 -9.23 -0.11
CA SER A 107 9.86 -8.53 0.58
C SER A 107 9.34 -7.58 1.68
N GLY A 108 8.07 -7.24 1.66
CA GLY A 108 7.46 -6.37 2.65
C GLY A 108 5.98 -6.10 2.41
N VAL A 109 5.46 -5.17 3.20
CA VAL A 109 4.06 -4.76 3.20
C VAL A 109 3.94 -3.24 3.21
N ARG A 110 2.80 -2.71 2.71
CA ARG A 110 2.53 -1.27 2.61
C ARG A 110 1.33 -0.86 3.45
N HIS A 111 1.57 0.16 4.27
CA HIS A 111 0.56 0.93 4.99
C HIS A 111 -0.02 2.05 4.12
N ASP A 112 -1.35 2.16 4.04
CA ASP A 112 -2.04 3.23 3.31
C ASP A 112 -3.31 3.74 4.03
N SER A 113 -3.59 3.26 5.23
CA SER A 113 -4.64 3.75 6.13
C SER A 113 -4.50 3.20 7.55
N GLY A 114 -5.19 3.84 8.51
CA GLY A 114 -5.12 3.51 9.93
C GLY A 114 -3.94 4.18 10.65
N ASP A 115 -3.74 3.84 11.92
CA ASP A 115 -2.58 4.31 12.68
C ASP A 115 -1.32 3.55 12.23
N PRO A 116 -0.26 4.25 11.77
CA PRO A 116 0.92 3.59 11.22
C PRO A 116 1.73 2.83 12.28
N VAL A 117 1.71 3.24 13.54
CA VAL A 117 2.45 2.56 14.61
C VAL A 117 1.74 1.26 14.96
N GLU A 118 0.43 1.31 15.21
CA GLU A 118 -0.38 0.10 15.49
C GLU A 118 -0.29 -0.89 14.33
N TRP A 119 -0.37 -0.41 13.09
CA TRP A 119 -0.22 -1.24 11.91
C TRP A 119 1.16 -1.91 11.84
N GLY A 120 2.24 -1.16 12.05
CA GLY A 120 3.60 -1.69 12.00
C GLY A 120 3.85 -2.75 13.06
N GLU A 121 3.38 -2.53 14.30
CA GLU A 121 3.46 -3.52 15.38
C GLU A 121 2.68 -4.81 15.03
N LYS A 122 1.48 -4.66 14.46
CA LYS A 122 0.67 -5.79 13.98
C LYS A 122 1.39 -6.61 12.91
N MET A 123 2.08 -5.95 11.96
CA MET A 123 2.86 -6.63 10.92
C MET A 123 4.06 -7.38 11.50
N ILE A 124 4.82 -6.76 12.39
CA ILE A 124 5.97 -7.38 13.08
C ILE A 124 5.50 -8.62 13.85
N ALA A 125 4.45 -8.49 14.65
CA ALA A 125 3.88 -9.61 15.40
C ALA A 125 3.40 -10.75 14.47
N HIS A 126 2.83 -10.42 13.32
CA HIS A 126 2.40 -11.42 12.34
C HIS A 126 3.59 -12.17 11.74
N TYR A 127 4.66 -11.49 11.32
CA TYR A 127 5.88 -12.15 10.85
C TYR A 127 6.47 -13.08 11.92
N GLN A 128 6.58 -12.61 13.15
CA GLN A 128 7.09 -13.42 14.28
C GLN A 128 6.23 -14.65 14.54
N LYS A 129 4.90 -14.51 14.51
CA LYS A 129 3.94 -15.63 14.63
C LYS A 129 4.15 -16.69 13.54
N LEU A 130 4.54 -16.28 12.34
CA LEU A 130 4.86 -17.17 11.22
C LEU A 130 6.30 -17.73 11.26
N GLY A 131 7.10 -17.38 12.25
CA GLY A 131 8.50 -17.78 12.34
C GLY A 131 9.43 -17.06 11.36
N ILE A 132 9.01 -15.90 10.84
CA ILE A 132 9.79 -15.06 9.91
C ILE A 132 10.45 -13.94 10.71
N ASP A 133 11.76 -13.76 10.51
CA ASP A 133 12.47 -12.62 11.10
C ASP A 133 12.04 -11.29 10.44
N PRO A 134 11.42 -10.37 11.19
CA PRO A 134 11.00 -9.07 10.65
C PRO A 134 12.17 -8.22 10.15
N ALA A 135 13.38 -8.38 10.65
CA ALA A 135 14.56 -7.63 10.20
C ALA A 135 14.88 -7.84 8.71
N GLY A 136 14.45 -8.96 8.14
CA GLY A 136 14.53 -9.24 6.70
C GLY A 136 13.42 -8.61 5.85
N LYS A 137 12.38 -8.03 6.48
CA LYS A 137 11.17 -7.52 5.81
C LYS A 137 11.12 -6.00 5.81
N THR A 138 10.36 -5.42 4.88
CA THR A 138 10.21 -3.97 4.74
C THR A 138 8.79 -3.55 5.13
N LEU A 139 8.68 -2.60 6.06
CA LEU A 139 7.47 -1.84 6.28
C LEU A 139 7.52 -0.56 5.45
N LEU A 140 6.63 -0.43 4.47
CA LEU A 140 6.53 0.76 3.64
C LEU A 140 5.33 1.58 4.08
N PHE A 141 5.57 2.79 4.56
CA PHE A 141 4.54 3.74 4.97
C PHE A 141 4.27 4.73 3.84
N SER A 142 3.00 4.99 3.51
CA SER A 142 2.66 5.84 2.37
C SER A 142 1.39 6.70 2.55
N ASP A 143 0.82 6.74 3.75
CA ASP A 143 -0.35 7.56 4.03
C ASP A 143 0.03 8.86 4.75
N SER A 144 -0.32 9.99 4.14
CA SER A 144 -0.28 11.34 4.75
C SER A 144 1.07 11.71 5.40
N LEU A 145 2.17 11.32 4.78
CA LEU A 145 3.51 11.52 5.33
C LEU A 145 4.11 12.87 4.94
N ASP A 146 4.75 13.48 5.93
CA ASP A 146 5.80 14.48 5.79
C ASP A 146 7.14 13.92 6.30
N PHE A 147 8.21 14.70 6.24
CA PHE A 147 9.53 14.25 6.69
C PHE A 147 9.63 14.07 8.21
N ALA A 148 8.91 14.88 8.99
CA ALA A 148 8.92 14.75 10.45
C ALA A 148 8.26 13.44 10.87
N ARG A 149 7.07 13.13 10.33
CA ARG A 149 6.37 11.88 10.61
C ARG A 149 7.14 10.66 10.11
N ALA A 150 7.78 10.75 8.95
CA ALA A 150 8.64 9.70 8.43
C ALA A 150 9.83 9.42 9.37
N HIS A 151 10.45 10.46 9.92
CA HIS A 151 11.54 10.33 10.88
C HIS A 151 11.08 9.66 12.19
N GLU A 152 9.94 10.06 12.76
CA GLU A 152 9.36 9.42 13.94
C GLU A 152 9.15 7.91 13.73
N LEU A 153 8.55 7.52 12.60
CA LEU A 153 8.33 6.11 12.26
C LEU A 153 9.65 5.36 12.04
N TYR A 154 10.64 6.01 11.42
CA TYR A 154 11.96 5.44 11.25
C TYR A 154 12.60 5.13 12.61
N GLU A 155 12.64 6.11 13.53
CA GLU A 155 13.22 5.89 14.87
C GLU A 155 12.49 4.80 15.66
N HIS A 156 11.17 4.66 15.44
CA HIS A 156 10.38 3.64 16.13
C HIS A 156 10.67 2.21 15.64
N PHE A 157 10.92 2.03 14.32
CA PHE A 157 10.97 0.70 13.72
C PHE A 157 12.38 0.24 13.28
N ARG A 158 13.35 1.12 13.08
CA ARG A 158 14.64 0.87 12.42
C ARG A 158 15.44 -0.30 12.97
N ASP A 159 15.35 -0.55 14.28
CA ASP A 159 16.11 -1.60 14.96
C ASP A 159 15.43 -2.99 14.84
N ARG A 160 14.23 -3.06 14.28
CA ARG A 160 13.41 -4.28 14.23
C ARG A 160 13.02 -4.73 12.83
N THR A 161 13.02 -3.83 11.85
CA THR A 161 12.61 -4.10 10.48
C THR A 161 13.21 -3.07 9.53
N LYS A 162 13.25 -3.36 8.24
CA LYS A 162 13.57 -2.35 7.23
C LYS A 162 12.38 -1.41 7.07
N VAL A 163 12.64 -0.11 6.97
CA VAL A 163 11.61 0.93 6.85
C VAL A 163 11.78 1.67 5.54
N ALA A 164 10.67 1.93 4.84
CA ALA A 164 10.64 2.72 3.64
C ALA A 164 9.44 3.68 3.65
N PHE A 165 9.55 4.81 2.96
CA PHE A 165 8.55 5.87 2.98
C PHE A 165 8.18 6.31 1.57
N GLY A 166 6.87 6.38 1.30
CA GLY A 166 6.31 6.98 0.10
C GLY A 166 5.73 8.35 0.43
N ILE A 167 6.46 9.41 0.17
CA ILE A 167 6.00 10.79 0.42
C ILE A 167 5.52 11.39 -0.91
N GLY A 168 4.23 11.66 -1.01
CA GLY A 168 3.57 12.13 -2.23
C GLY A 168 3.27 13.62 -2.21
N THR A 169 2.07 13.97 -1.75
CA THR A 169 1.51 15.34 -1.79
C THR A 169 2.42 16.37 -1.12
N TYR A 170 3.04 16.02 0.00
CA TYR A 170 3.95 16.92 0.71
C TYR A 170 5.14 17.38 -0.15
N ILE A 171 5.67 16.49 -0.99
CA ILE A 171 6.76 16.83 -1.93
C ILE A 171 6.22 17.54 -3.18
N SER A 172 5.03 17.12 -3.67
CA SER A 172 4.49 17.64 -4.93
C SER A 172 3.75 18.98 -4.78
N ASN A 173 3.32 19.35 -3.58
CA ASN A 173 2.57 20.57 -3.27
C ASN A 173 3.21 21.34 -2.10
N ASP A 174 4.41 21.84 -2.31
CA ASP A 174 5.15 22.72 -1.40
C ASP A 174 4.75 24.19 -1.67
N THR A 175 3.45 24.49 -1.53
CA THR A 175 2.88 25.83 -1.76
C THR A 175 1.83 26.16 -0.71
N GLU A 176 1.49 27.46 -0.55
CA GLU A 176 0.41 27.92 0.34
C GLU A 176 -1.00 27.53 -0.15
N VAL A 177 -1.12 27.08 -1.41
CA VAL A 177 -2.39 26.64 -1.99
C VAL A 177 -2.66 25.21 -1.57
N PRO A 178 -3.83 24.91 -0.95
CA PRO A 178 -4.20 23.55 -0.60
C PRO A 178 -4.16 22.62 -1.80
N ALA A 179 -3.60 21.43 -1.61
CA ALA A 179 -3.58 20.41 -2.65
C ALA A 179 -5.00 19.96 -3.03
N LEU A 180 -5.25 19.76 -4.31
CA LEU A 180 -6.47 19.12 -4.75
C LEU A 180 -6.44 17.65 -4.33
N ASN A 181 -7.39 17.25 -3.51
CA ASN A 181 -7.54 15.87 -3.07
C ASN A 181 -8.37 15.09 -4.10
N ILE A 182 -7.71 14.62 -5.16
CA ILE A 182 -8.34 13.86 -6.24
C ILE A 182 -7.98 12.39 -6.10
N VAL A 183 -8.99 11.57 -5.84
CA VAL A 183 -8.87 10.11 -5.79
C VAL A 183 -9.84 9.49 -6.78
N MET A 184 -9.34 8.63 -7.66
CA MET A 184 -10.17 7.84 -8.59
C MET A 184 -9.98 6.36 -8.26
N LYS A 185 -11.10 5.63 -8.22
CA LYS A 185 -11.11 4.18 -8.00
C LYS A 185 -12.02 3.50 -9.01
N THR A 186 -11.62 2.32 -9.47
CA THR A 186 -12.49 1.45 -10.24
C THR A 186 -13.68 1.03 -9.39
N THR A 187 -14.90 1.17 -9.90
CA THR A 187 -16.13 0.76 -9.20
C THR A 187 -16.84 -0.39 -9.87
N LEU A 188 -16.44 -0.73 -11.10
CA LEU A 188 -16.99 -1.84 -11.87
C LEU A 188 -15.86 -2.55 -12.63
N CYS A 189 -15.77 -3.87 -12.54
CA CYS A 189 -14.81 -4.69 -13.27
C CYS A 189 -15.52 -5.94 -13.81
N ASN A 190 -15.43 -6.20 -15.13
CA ASN A 190 -16.11 -7.32 -15.79
C ASN A 190 -17.61 -7.40 -15.50
N GLY A 191 -18.29 -6.26 -15.40
CA GLY A 191 -19.71 -6.18 -15.08
C GLY A 191 -20.06 -6.41 -13.61
N MET A 192 -19.07 -6.56 -12.73
CA MET A 192 -19.25 -6.75 -11.30
C MET A 192 -18.83 -5.51 -10.52
N ASP A 193 -19.60 -5.18 -9.49
CA ASP A 193 -19.20 -4.14 -8.54
C ASP A 193 -17.91 -4.55 -7.82
N VAL A 194 -17.03 -3.57 -7.59
CA VAL A 194 -15.80 -3.73 -6.82
C VAL A 194 -15.67 -2.58 -5.83
N ALA A 195 -15.09 -2.85 -4.66
CA ALA A 195 -15.01 -1.90 -3.56
C ALA A 195 -13.67 -1.91 -2.84
N LYS A 196 -13.21 -0.70 -2.43
CA LYS A 196 -12.23 -0.53 -1.35
C LYS A 196 -12.99 -0.29 -0.04
N ILE A 197 -12.66 -1.02 1.03
CA ILE A 197 -13.22 -0.78 2.37
C ILE A 197 -12.32 0.13 3.20
N SER A 198 -11.01 -0.18 3.29
CA SER A 198 -10.01 0.55 4.08
C SER A 198 -10.14 0.36 5.59
N ASP A 199 -9.03 0.56 6.32
CA ASP A 199 -9.00 0.55 7.79
C ASP A 199 -9.46 1.89 8.39
N THR A 200 -9.42 2.97 7.61
CA THR A 200 -9.90 4.29 8.05
C THR A 200 -11.36 4.50 7.64
N PRO A 201 -12.27 4.79 8.59
CA PRO A 201 -13.64 5.16 8.27
C PRO A 201 -13.71 6.33 7.27
N GLY A 202 -14.57 6.21 6.25
CA GLY A 202 -14.74 7.23 5.22
C GLY A 202 -13.74 7.16 4.05
N LYS A 203 -12.66 6.39 4.14
CA LYS A 203 -11.74 6.14 3.01
C LYS A 203 -12.21 5.01 2.06
N GLY A 204 -13.32 4.36 2.36
CA GLY A 204 -13.93 3.37 1.48
C GLY A 204 -14.46 3.99 0.19
N MET A 205 -14.38 3.27 -0.91
CA MET A 205 -14.91 3.71 -2.22
C MET A 205 -15.64 2.57 -2.91
N CYS A 206 -16.92 2.79 -3.19
CA CYS A 206 -17.76 1.95 -4.03
C CYS A 206 -18.93 2.77 -4.58
N LYS A 207 -19.38 2.45 -5.78
CA LYS A 207 -20.58 3.08 -6.37
C LYS A 207 -21.87 2.49 -5.81
N ASN A 208 -21.85 1.22 -5.42
CA ASN A 208 -23.01 0.45 -4.99
C ASN A 208 -22.94 0.14 -3.48
N PRO A 209 -23.74 0.82 -2.63
CA PRO A 209 -23.77 0.56 -1.19
C PRO A 209 -24.19 -0.87 -0.83
N ASP A 210 -25.11 -1.47 -1.58
CA ASP A 210 -25.57 -2.85 -1.33
C ASP A 210 -24.44 -3.86 -1.53
N TYR A 211 -23.59 -3.62 -2.52
CA TYR A 211 -22.38 -4.43 -2.70
C TYR A 211 -21.41 -4.30 -1.50
N VAL A 212 -21.25 -3.11 -0.95
CA VAL A 212 -20.43 -2.92 0.26
C VAL A 212 -20.98 -3.71 1.44
N HIS A 213 -22.32 -3.69 1.64
CA HIS A 213 -22.96 -4.49 2.67
C HIS A 213 -22.78 -6.00 2.44
N TYR A 214 -22.95 -6.45 1.21
CA TYR A 214 -22.69 -7.85 0.85
C TYR A 214 -21.25 -8.24 1.12
N LEU A 215 -20.27 -7.45 0.66
CA LEU A 215 -18.85 -7.70 0.85
C LEU A 215 -18.49 -7.80 2.35
N LYS A 216 -18.96 -6.85 3.15
CA LYS A 216 -18.73 -6.86 4.61
C LYS A 216 -19.29 -8.13 5.25
N ARG A 217 -20.50 -8.54 4.90
CA ARG A 217 -21.09 -9.79 5.41
C ARG A 217 -20.26 -11.02 5.03
N CYS A 218 -19.76 -11.09 3.81
CA CYS A 218 -18.88 -12.17 3.37
C CYS A 218 -17.59 -12.20 4.19
N ILE A 219 -17.00 -11.04 4.46
CA ILE A 219 -15.80 -10.89 5.28
C ILE A 219 -16.09 -11.30 6.72
N ASP A 220 -17.13 -10.77 7.34
CA ASP A 220 -17.52 -11.09 8.72
C ASP A 220 -17.77 -12.58 8.90
N TRP A 221 -18.47 -13.21 7.95
CA TRP A 221 -18.65 -14.64 7.96
C TRP A 221 -17.32 -15.39 7.92
N ARG A 222 -16.43 -15.01 7.01
CA ARG A 222 -15.10 -15.62 6.89
C ARG A 222 -14.28 -15.44 8.15
N MET A 223 -14.22 -14.23 8.71
CA MET A 223 -13.43 -13.93 9.91
C MET A 223 -13.88 -14.76 11.12
N ASN A 224 -15.15 -15.16 11.17
CA ASN A 224 -15.71 -15.92 12.28
C ASN A 224 -15.70 -17.45 12.05
N HIS A 225 -15.60 -17.96 10.82
CA HIS A 225 -15.80 -19.36 10.50
C HIS A 225 -14.59 -20.04 9.84
N ASP A 226 -13.75 -19.30 9.10
CA ASP A 226 -12.49 -19.83 8.57
C ASP A 226 -11.45 -19.90 9.71
N ARG A 227 -11.01 -21.11 10.02
CA ARG A 227 -9.94 -21.37 11.01
C ARG A 227 -8.61 -21.66 10.32
#